data_3ab4cec06f77acd2cd16b0a7931fabc8
#
_entry.id   3ab4cec06f77acd2cd16b0a7931fabc8
#
_cell.length_a   1.000
_cell.length_b   1.000
_cell.length_c   1.000
_cell.angle_alpha   90.00
_cell.angle_beta   90.00
_cell.angle_gamma   90.00
#
_symmetry.space_group_name_H-M   'P 1'
#
loop_
_entity.id
_entity.type
_entity.pdbx_description
1 polymer ?
#
loop_
_entity_poly.entity_id
_entity_poly.type
_entity_poly.pdbx_seq_one_letter_code
_entity_poly.pdbx_strand_id
1 'polypeptide(L)'
;PADPPNRLKLPDARHPGVAKSFHTTDAIPLQLVRDVRSAVPGATVNDILMAVATLTMRAYFARYEAKTLRQKVRANFPVNLRRVSGPEVLSPEHFGNRWSQGQLRLPLHLEDPLEVLAEVRRQLDLVKASPEPGFRDCLMRFLVMKSGLPHRRLA
;
A
#
# COMPACT_ATOMS: atom_id res chain seq x y z
N PRO A 1 -12.60 -5.99 10.84
CA PRO A 1 -13.63 -4.96 10.82
C PRO A 1 -13.40 -4.01 9.65
N ALA A 2 -14.48 -3.60 8.96
CA ALA A 2 -14.39 -2.61 7.89
C ALA A 2 -13.96 -1.24 8.45
N ASP A 3 -13.27 -0.44 7.64
CA ASP A 3 -13.00 0.95 8.00
C ASP A 3 -14.31 1.74 8.03
N PRO A 4 -14.43 2.75 8.90
CA PRO A 4 -15.62 3.59 8.95
C PRO A 4 -15.89 4.25 7.58
N PRO A 5 -17.15 4.59 7.29
CA PRO A 5 -17.49 5.30 6.07
C PRO A 5 -16.79 6.66 6.04
N ASN A 6 -16.30 7.04 4.88
CA ASN A 6 -15.67 8.33 4.62
C ASN A 6 -15.93 8.76 3.17
N ARG A 7 -15.59 10.00 2.84
CA ARG A 7 -15.87 10.62 1.54
C ARG A 7 -15.25 9.91 0.33
N LEU A 8 -14.19 9.12 0.52
CA LEU A 8 -13.56 8.36 -0.57
C LEU A 8 -14.24 7.01 -0.81
N LYS A 9 -15.09 6.56 0.11
CA LYS A 9 -15.85 5.32 -0.07
C LYS A 9 -17.19 5.66 -0.72
N LEU A 10 -17.40 5.13 -1.90
CA LEU A 10 -18.72 5.20 -2.55
C LEU A 10 -19.73 4.41 -1.70
N PRO A 11 -20.94 4.97 -1.48
CA PRO A 11 -21.99 4.32 -0.70
C PRO A 11 -22.43 2.98 -1.28
N ASP A 12 -22.28 2.81 -2.59
CA ASP A 12 -22.62 1.57 -3.27
C ASP A 12 -21.63 1.28 -4.41
N ALA A 13 -20.68 0.41 -4.12
CA ALA A 13 -19.71 -0.07 -5.11
C ALA A 13 -20.34 -0.91 -6.24
N ARG A 14 -21.64 -1.20 -6.15
CA ARG A 14 -22.40 -2.03 -7.10
C ARG A 14 -23.03 -1.26 -8.24
N HIS A 15 -22.89 0.05 -8.30
CA HIS A 15 -23.43 0.86 -9.39
C HIS A 15 -22.42 0.95 -10.55
N PRO A 16 -22.59 0.15 -11.62
CA PRO A 16 -21.81 0.30 -12.84
C PRO A 16 -22.32 1.51 -13.62
N GLY A 17 -21.84 2.67 -13.39
CA GLY A 17 -22.32 3.86 -14.09
C GLY A 17 -21.81 5.18 -13.52
N VAL A 18 -21.00 5.10 -12.46
CA VAL A 18 -20.33 6.29 -11.94
C VAL A 18 -19.29 6.74 -12.95
N ALA A 19 -19.39 7.97 -13.43
CA ALA A 19 -18.39 8.59 -14.29
C ALA A 19 -17.03 8.55 -13.58
N LYS A 20 -16.04 7.96 -14.25
CA LYS A 20 -14.67 7.89 -13.74
C LYS A 20 -13.89 9.04 -14.34
N SER A 21 -13.17 9.78 -13.50
CA SER A 21 -12.21 10.79 -13.94
C SER A 21 -10.79 10.25 -13.72
N PHE A 22 -9.87 10.67 -14.56
CA PHE A 22 -8.47 10.35 -14.48
C PHE A 22 -7.67 11.65 -14.56
N HIS A 23 -6.73 11.81 -13.63
CA HIS A 23 -5.85 12.97 -13.60
C HIS A 23 -4.43 12.49 -13.33
N THR A 24 -3.46 13.16 -13.96
CA THR A 24 -2.03 12.98 -13.68
C THR A 24 -1.46 14.26 -13.11
N THR A 25 -0.51 14.15 -12.23
CA THR A 25 0.33 15.27 -11.79
C THR A 25 1.45 15.51 -12.80
N ASP A 26 2.08 16.66 -12.73
CA ASP A 26 3.38 16.86 -13.37
C ASP A 26 4.41 15.87 -12.81
N ALA A 27 5.46 15.64 -13.61
CA ALA A 27 6.54 14.75 -13.21
C ALA A 27 7.27 15.29 -11.96
N ILE A 28 7.40 14.45 -10.95
CA ILE A 28 8.16 14.76 -9.74
C ILE A 28 9.56 14.18 -9.91
N PRO A 29 10.63 15.01 -9.83
CA PRO A 29 11.99 14.52 -9.94
C PRO A 29 12.31 13.47 -8.86
N LEU A 30 12.77 12.30 -9.27
CA LEU A 30 13.16 11.23 -8.34
C LEU A 30 14.30 11.68 -7.41
N GLN A 31 15.07 12.71 -7.81
CA GLN A 31 16.13 13.28 -6.98
C GLN A 31 15.59 13.82 -5.66
N LEU A 32 14.42 14.47 -5.64
CA LEU A 32 13.78 14.93 -4.39
C LEU A 32 13.55 13.79 -3.40
N VAL A 33 13.11 12.63 -3.90
CA VAL A 33 12.90 11.45 -3.05
C VAL A 33 14.23 10.92 -2.51
N ARG A 34 15.28 10.96 -3.31
CA ARG A 34 16.64 10.57 -2.91
C ARG A 34 17.22 11.51 -1.86
N ASP A 35 17.00 12.82 -2.01
CA ASP A 35 17.47 13.83 -1.07
C ASP A 35 16.82 13.64 0.31
N VAL A 36 15.49 13.44 0.35
CA VAL A 36 14.78 13.12 1.59
C VAL A 36 15.31 11.81 2.20
N ARG A 37 15.53 10.78 1.38
CA ARG A 37 16.10 9.52 1.84
C ARG A 37 17.50 9.69 2.46
N SER A 38 18.32 10.56 1.86
CA SER A 38 19.67 10.83 2.39
C SER A 38 19.63 11.59 3.70
N ALA A 39 18.64 12.46 3.89
CA ALA A 39 18.43 13.21 5.11
C ALA A 39 17.84 12.38 6.27
N VAL A 40 17.18 11.26 5.97
CA VAL A 40 16.56 10.38 6.99
C VAL A 40 17.20 8.99 6.94
N PRO A 41 18.19 8.72 7.81
CA PRO A 41 18.92 7.44 7.80
C PRO A 41 18.01 6.22 7.88
N GLY A 42 18.22 5.28 6.97
CA GLY A 42 17.48 4.02 6.89
C GLY A 42 16.07 4.12 6.30
N ALA A 43 15.62 5.30 5.85
CA ALA A 43 14.37 5.41 5.13
C ALA A 43 14.48 4.79 3.72
N THR A 44 13.43 4.11 3.28
CA THR A 44 13.32 3.61 1.92
C THR A 44 12.46 4.54 1.06
N VAL A 45 12.58 4.41 -0.26
CA VAL A 45 11.71 5.15 -1.21
C VAL A 45 10.22 4.88 -0.91
N ASN A 46 9.87 3.63 -0.60
CA ASN A 46 8.49 3.27 -0.28
C ASN A 46 7.98 3.95 0.99
N ASP A 47 8.83 4.10 2.01
CA ASP A 47 8.45 4.80 3.25
C ASP A 47 8.11 6.26 2.95
N ILE A 48 8.94 6.91 2.14
CA ILE A 48 8.74 8.32 1.75
C ILE A 48 7.47 8.48 0.92
N LEU A 49 7.28 7.66 -0.12
CA LEU A 49 6.09 7.75 -0.96
C LEU A 49 4.80 7.48 -0.17
N MET A 50 4.83 6.56 0.79
CA MET A 50 3.68 6.27 1.65
C MET A 50 3.43 7.41 2.65
N ALA A 51 4.48 8.06 3.16
CA ALA A 51 4.34 9.25 3.99
C ALA A 51 3.73 10.42 3.21
N VAL A 52 4.19 10.66 1.97
CA VAL A 52 3.60 11.67 1.07
C VAL A 52 2.13 11.36 0.80
N ALA A 53 1.79 10.12 0.48
CA ALA A 53 0.40 9.72 0.29
C ALA A 53 -0.45 9.96 1.56
N THR A 54 0.10 9.68 2.74
CA THR A 54 -0.58 9.93 4.02
C THR A 54 -0.84 11.42 4.23
N LEU A 55 0.16 12.28 3.99
CA LEU A 55 0.03 13.72 4.13
C LEU A 55 -0.97 14.31 3.11
N THR A 56 -0.98 13.80 1.89
CA THR A 56 -1.95 14.17 0.86
C THR A 56 -3.38 13.82 1.30
N MET A 57 -3.58 12.59 1.80
CA MET A 57 -4.86 12.15 2.32
C MET A 57 -5.29 12.96 3.55
N ARG A 58 -4.34 13.27 4.44
CA ARG A 58 -4.59 14.16 5.56
C ARG A 58 -5.07 15.54 5.11
N ALA A 59 -4.37 16.18 4.15
CA ALA A 59 -4.76 17.47 3.61
C ALA A 59 -6.17 17.44 2.98
N TYR A 60 -6.48 16.38 2.24
CA TYR A 60 -7.80 16.17 1.66
C TYR A 60 -8.88 16.08 2.74
N PHE A 61 -8.69 15.21 3.76
CA PHE A 61 -9.68 15.06 4.82
C PHE A 61 -9.78 16.28 5.74
N ALA A 62 -8.68 16.97 6.01
CA ALA A 62 -8.71 18.23 6.76
C ALA A 62 -9.62 19.26 6.08
N ARG A 63 -9.57 19.33 4.75
CA ARG A 63 -10.36 20.27 3.97
C ARG A 63 -11.83 19.86 3.84
N TYR A 64 -12.12 18.58 3.67
CA TYR A 64 -13.47 18.14 3.24
C TYR A 64 -14.22 17.29 4.26
N GLU A 65 -13.54 16.68 5.22
CA GLU A 65 -14.13 15.78 6.21
C GLU A 65 -13.24 15.59 7.44
N ALA A 66 -13.02 16.67 8.21
CA ALA A 66 -12.05 16.70 9.32
C ALA A 66 -12.23 15.57 10.37
N LYS A 67 -13.46 15.07 10.58
CA LYS A 67 -13.70 13.93 11.48
C LYS A 67 -12.93 12.67 11.12
N THR A 68 -12.63 12.48 9.82
CA THR A 68 -11.89 11.31 9.32
C THR A 68 -10.42 11.30 9.77
N LEU A 69 -9.85 12.45 10.14
CA LEU A 69 -8.48 12.52 10.67
C LEU A 69 -8.29 11.68 11.95
N ARG A 70 -9.35 11.47 12.72
CA ARG A 70 -9.35 10.65 13.94
C ARG A 70 -9.83 9.21 13.72
N GLN A 71 -10.21 8.87 12.49
CA GLN A 71 -10.70 7.54 12.15
C GLN A 71 -9.57 6.62 11.67
N LYS A 72 -9.88 5.33 11.61
CA LYS A 72 -9.00 4.33 10.98
C LYS A 72 -9.22 4.36 9.48
N VAL A 73 -8.22 4.80 8.74
CA VAL A 73 -8.17 4.68 7.28
C VAL A 73 -6.97 3.81 6.93
N ARG A 74 -7.20 2.78 6.13
CA ARG A 74 -6.18 1.81 5.74
C ARG A 74 -5.83 1.93 4.27
N ALA A 75 -4.54 1.83 3.99
CA ALA A 75 -4.02 1.65 2.65
C ALA A 75 -3.61 0.19 2.46
N ASN A 76 -3.96 -0.39 1.32
CA ASN A 76 -3.47 -1.69 0.90
C ASN A 76 -2.37 -1.49 -0.14
N PHE A 77 -1.30 -2.26 -0.04
CA PHE A 77 -0.19 -2.21 -0.98
C PHE A 77 0.33 -3.62 -1.30
N PRO A 78 0.85 -3.84 -2.50
CA PRO A 78 1.41 -5.13 -2.88
C PRO A 78 2.75 -5.35 -2.19
N VAL A 79 2.94 -6.56 -1.64
CA VAL A 79 4.20 -7.05 -1.08
C VAL A 79 4.75 -8.13 -2.00
N ASN A 80 5.96 -7.93 -2.51
CA ASN A 80 6.62 -8.93 -3.34
C ASN A 80 7.04 -10.13 -2.47
N LEU A 81 6.58 -11.33 -2.83
CA LEU A 81 6.93 -12.58 -2.17
C LEU A 81 8.04 -13.37 -2.90
N ARG A 82 8.60 -12.80 -3.95
CA ARG A 82 9.71 -13.44 -4.66
C ARG A 82 10.97 -13.33 -3.81
N ARG A 83 11.62 -14.47 -3.59
CA ARG A 83 12.95 -14.52 -3.00
C ARG A 83 13.96 -14.43 -4.15
N VAL A 84 14.29 -13.22 -4.58
CA VAL A 84 15.37 -12.98 -5.54
C VAL A 84 16.59 -12.56 -4.72
N SER A 85 17.58 -13.44 -4.62
CA SER A 85 18.84 -13.18 -3.93
C SER A 85 19.96 -13.28 -4.97
N GLY A 86 20.58 -12.14 -5.30
CA GLY A 86 21.78 -12.10 -6.13
C GLY A 86 21.55 -11.90 -7.64
N PRO A 87 22.64 -11.85 -8.42
CA PRO A 87 22.62 -11.64 -9.87
C PRO A 87 22.29 -12.92 -10.65
N GLU A 88 21.54 -13.83 -10.05
CA GLU A 88 21.17 -15.09 -10.69
C GLU A 88 20.39 -14.84 -11.97
N VAL A 89 20.76 -15.58 -13.00
CA VAL A 89 20.06 -15.65 -14.28
C VAL A 89 18.57 -15.83 -14.00
N LEU A 90 17.76 -14.94 -14.56
CA LEU A 90 16.32 -15.01 -14.44
C LEU A 90 15.81 -16.33 -15.00
N SER A 91 15.56 -17.29 -14.13
CA SER A 91 14.91 -18.55 -14.52
C SER A 91 13.41 -18.35 -14.69
N PRO A 92 12.71 -19.19 -15.48
CA PRO A 92 11.27 -19.10 -15.67
C PRO A 92 10.46 -19.02 -14.37
N GLU A 93 10.94 -19.60 -13.30
CA GLU A 93 10.31 -19.56 -11.97
C GLU A 93 10.40 -18.18 -11.29
N HIS A 94 11.30 -17.31 -11.73
CA HIS A 94 11.38 -15.91 -11.29
C HIS A 94 10.33 -15.03 -11.97
N PHE A 95 9.71 -15.50 -13.04
CA PHE A 95 8.59 -14.83 -13.71
C PHE A 95 7.26 -15.30 -13.10
N GLY A 96 6.25 -14.50 -13.27
CA GLY A 96 4.93 -14.79 -12.71
C GLY A 96 4.56 -13.86 -11.56
N ASN A 97 3.30 -13.84 -11.22
CA ASN A 97 2.74 -12.90 -10.26
C ASN A 97 2.79 -13.51 -8.84
N ARG A 98 3.85 -13.23 -8.09
CA ARG A 98 4.04 -13.69 -6.71
C ARG A 98 4.04 -12.51 -5.75
N TRP A 99 2.87 -12.11 -5.34
CA TRP A 99 2.68 -11.01 -4.41
C TRP A 99 1.58 -11.33 -3.40
N SER A 100 1.61 -10.66 -2.27
CA SER A 100 0.54 -10.66 -1.29
C SER A 100 0.18 -9.22 -0.95
N GLN A 101 -0.89 -9.05 -0.20
CA GLN A 101 -1.40 -7.74 0.19
C GLN A 101 -0.93 -7.39 1.60
N GLY A 102 -0.14 -6.34 1.70
CA GLY A 102 0.16 -5.67 2.96
C GLY A 102 -0.89 -4.62 3.28
N GLN A 103 -1.06 -4.33 4.55
CA GLN A 103 -2.01 -3.34 5.02
C GLN A 103 -1.34 -2.39 6.00
N LEU A 104 -1.54 -1.09 5.78
CA LEU A 104 -1.02 0.01 6.60
C LEU A 104 -2.17 0.86 7.09
N ARG A 105 -2.17 1.25 8.36
CA ARG A 105 -3.07 2.27 8.88
C ARG A 105 -2.43 3.64 8.70
N LEU A 106 -3.08 4.51 7.89
CA LEU A 106 -2.59 5.86 7.67
C LEU A 106 -2.67 6.68 8.96
N PRO A 107 -1.55 7.25 9.47
CA PRO A 107 -1.54 8.06 10.68
C PRO A 107 -2.02 9.49 10.39
N LEU A 108 -3.30 9.64 9.99
CA LEU A 108 -3.90 10.91 9.58
C LEU A 108 -3.98 11.95 10.69
N HIS A 109 -3.82 11.54 11.96
CA HIS A 109 -3.83 12.42 13.12
C HIS A 109 -2.52 13.16 13.33
N LEU A 110 -1.42 12.68 12.76
CA LEU A 110 -0.11 13.32 12.84
C LEU A 110 -0.01 14.46 11.83
N GLU A 111 0.64 15.55 12.23
CA GLU A 111 0.80 16.76 11.42
C GLU A 111 2.23 16.94 10.91
N ASP A 112 3.19 16.60 11.76
CA ASP A 112 4.61 16.72 11.40
C ASP A 112 5.01 15.66 10.35
N PRO A 113 5.58 16.06 9.22
CA PRO A 113 5.99 15.14 8.17
C PRO A 113 7.02 14.10 8.62
N LEU A 114 7.90 14.42 9.57
CA LEU A 114 8.90 13.50 10.07
C LEU A 114 8.28 12.46 11.01
N GLU A 115 7.32 12.88 11.85
CA GLU A 115 6.54 11.96 12.67
C GLU A 115 5.70 11.00 11.81
N VAL A 116 5.07 11.53 10.74
CA VAL A 116 4.35 10.70 9.76
C VAL A 116 5.27 9.68 9.11
N LEU A 117 6.46 10.11 8.67
CA LEU A 117 7.44 9.22 8.06
C LEU A 117 7.92 8.13 9.03
N ALA A 118 8.22 8.51 10.27
CA ALA A 118 8.65 7.57 11.30
C ALA A 118 7.58 6.51 11.61
N GLU A 119 6.33 6.92 11.77
CA GLU A 119 5.24 6.00 12.06
C GLU A 119 4.91 5.10 10.86
N VAL A 120 4.89 5.64 9.65
CA VAL A 120 4.71 4.86 8.41
C VAL A 120 5.80 3.80 8.28
N ARG A 121 7.07 4.19 8.46
CA ARG A 121 8.21 3.27 8.42
C ARG A 121 8.06 2.16 9.45
N ARG A 122 7.77 2.52 10.71
CA ARG A 122 7.56 1.53 11.78
C ARG A 122 6.51 0.48 11.39
N GLN A 123 5.39 0.91 10.81
CA GLN A 123 4.33 0.00 10.37
C GLN A 123 4.75 -0.86 9.17
N LEU A 124 5.45 -0.28 8.18
CA LEU A 124 5.96 -1.02 7.02
C LEU A 124 6.99 -2.08 7.44
N ASP A 125 7.85 -1.77 8.40
CA ASP A 125 8.83 -2.73 8.92
C ASP A 125 8.13 -3.88 9.67
N LEU A 126 7.07 -3.61 10.43
CA LEU A 126 6.23 -4.65 11.03
C LEU A 126 5.59 -5.56 9.97
N VAL A 127 5.07 -5.00 8.88
CA VAL A 127 4.49 -5.80 7.79
C VAL A 127 5.56 -6.66 7.11
N LYS A 128 6.75 -6.12 6.87
CA LYS A 128 7.88 -6.87 6.26
C LYS A 128 8.36 -8.00 7.18
N ALA A 129 8.40 -7.76 8.49
CA ALA A 129 8.80 -8.76 9.48
C ALA A 129 7.72 -9.80 9.79
N SER A 130 6.46 -9.50 9.44
CA SER A 130 5.32 -10.38 9.70
C SER A 130 5.27 -11.57 8.74
N PRO A 131 4.91 -12.77 9.21
CA PRO A 131 4.61 -13.91 8.35
C PRO A 131 3.25 -13.77 7.62
N GLU A 132 2.46 -12.73 7.95
CA GLU A 132 1.10 -12.54 7.44
C GLU A 132 1.00 -12.53 5.91
N PRO A 133 1.86 -11.82 5.14
CA PRO A 133 1.81 -11.86 3.69
C PRO A 133 2.00 -13.26 3.11
N GLY A 134 2.93 -14.04 3.66
CA GLY A 134 3.17 -15.43 3.26
C GLY A 134 2.01 -16.34 3.62
N PHE A 135 1.43 -16.18 4.80
CA PHE A 135 0.27 -16.94 5.23
C PHE A 135 -0.97 -16.64 4.37
N ARG A 136 -1.21 -15.39 4.03
CA ARG A 136 -2.31 -15.00 3.11
C ARG A 136 -2.14 -15.62 1.72
N ASP A 137 -0.94 -15.62 1.16
CA ASP A 137 -0.67 -16.28 -0.12
C ASP A 137 -0.97 -17.79 -0.04
N CYS A 138 -0.49 -18.44 0.99
CA CYS A 138 -0.75 -19.87 1.24
C CYS A 138 -2.25 -20.17 1.36
N LEU A 139 -2.96 -19.37 2.15
CA LEU A 139 -4.42 -19.54 2.36
C LEU A 139 -5.19 -19.31 1.05
N MET A 140 -4.86 -18.27 0.29
CA MET A 140 -5.51 -17.98 -0.99
C MET A 140 -5.27 -19.10 -2.00
N ARG A 141 -4.07 -19.65 -2.09
CA ARG A 141 -3.76 -20.81 -2.95
C ARG A 141 -4.57 -22.03 -2.54
N PHE A 142 -4.65 -22.30 -1.25
CA PHE A 142 -5.45 -23.41 -0.73
C PHE A 142 -6.94 -23.26 -1.06
N LEU A 143 -7.51 -22.06 -0.89
CA LEU A 143 -8.90 -21.78 -1.21
C LEU A 143 -9.18 -21.91 -2.71
N VAL A 144 -8.27 -21.42 -3.56
CA VAL A 144 -8.37 -21.56 -5.02
C VAL A 144 -8.29 -23.03 -5.44
N MET A 145 -7.36 -23.80 -4.86
CA MET A 145 -7.27 -25.24 -5.13
C MET A 145 -8.55 -25.99 -4.76
N LYS A 146 -9.16 -25.64 -3.62
CA LYS A 146 -10.45 -26.26 -3.19
C LYS A 146 -11.64 -25.81 -4.03
N SER A 147 -11.64 -24.60 -4.59
CA SER A 147 -12.75 -24.07 -5.38
C SER A 147 -12.85 -24.65 -6.79
N GLY A 148 -11.88 -25.46 -7.22
CA GLY A 148 -11.84 -26.02 -8.58
C GLY A 148 -11.65 -24.97 -9.69
N LEU A 149 -11.36 -23.73 -9.35
CA LEU A 149 -11.09 -22.67 -10.34
C LEU A 149 -9.78 -22.98 -11.07
N PRO A 150 -9.75 -22.91 -12.41
CA PRO A 150 -8.54 -23.21 -13.17
C PRO A 150 -7.43 -22.22 -12.84
N HIS A 151 -6.27 -22.74 -12.45
CA HIS A 151 -5.07 -21.99 -12.06
C HIS A 151 -4.59 -20.94 -13.10
N ARG A 152 -5.05 -21.04 -14.34
CA ARG A 152 -4.66 -20.15 -15.44
C ARG A 152 -5.14 -18.71 -15.32
N ARG A 153 -6.02 -18.36 -14.39
CA ARG A 153 -6.56 -16.99 -14.23
C ARG A 153 -5.89 -16.14 -13.16
N LEU A 154 -4.86 -16.69 -12.48
CA LEU A 154 -4.13 -15.98 -11.40
C LEU A 154 -2.63 -15.80 -11.71
N ALA A 155 -2.20 -16.03 -12.96
CA ALA A 155 -0.86 -15.75 -13.43
C ALA A 155 -0.75 -14.36 -14.01
#